data_36581de46ca92fdf4d968e5e676418b8
#
_entry.id   36581de46ca92fdf4d968e5e676418b8
#
_cell.length_a   1.000
_cell.length_b   1.000
_cell.length_c   1.000
_cell.angle_alpha   90.00
_cell.angle_beta   90.00
_cell.angle_gamma   90.00
#
_symmetry.space_group_name_H-M   'P 1'
#
loop_
_entity.id
_entity.type
_entity.pdbx_description
1 polymer ?
#
loop_
_entity_poly.entity_id
_entity_poly.type
_entity_poly.pdbx_seq_one_letter_code
_entity_poly.pdbx_strand_id
1 'polypeptide(L)'
;MKQMKVFIHILVTAFILSSCSIQKRCQAPELNLPDEIIAGENDTLTIADMSWWELYSDSTLSKLIKKTLRNNRNMQAAEAHIKQMEELYRVSKASRWPTIGAQLFADHETNDYYGEKFSKSPEFSLKASLGWEIDLWGSLRWGKRKGAAEYLASVEAARAMQMTLIAETAIAYFELVALDQELEIVLQTVKTREESVNQARLRFEGGLTSETAYQQAQVELASASALIPELEQKIALKENQIAVLAGEYPSKVERGEFDLNVTWPENIPIGLPSTLLQRRPDVRQAEQQLQAAMAAVGIAYADRFPRLTISLV
;
A
#
# COMPACT_ATOMS: atom_id res chain seq x y z
N MET A 1 -60.30 -24.10 17.66
CA MET A 1 -59.06 -23.56 18.25
C MET A 1 -57.83 -24.42 18.01
N LYS A 2 -57.83 -25.75 18.11
CA LYS A 2 -56.63 -26.62 17.88
C LYS A 2 -56.13 -26.58 16.43
N GLN A 3 -57.04 -26.59 15.46
CA GLN A 3 -56.67 -26.51 14.02
C GLN A 3 -56.08 -25.16 13.62
N MET A 4 -56.54 -24.07 14.19
CA MET A 4 -56.02 -22.71 13.95
C MET A 4 -54.60 -22.54 14.48
N LYS A 5 -54.25 -23.16 15.62
CA LYS A 5 -52.90 -23.19 16.15
C LYS A 5 -51.95 -23.97 15.25
N VAL A 6 -52.37 -25.11 14.72
CA VAL A 6 -51.57 -25.93 13.78
C VAL A 6 -51.34 -25.17 12.48
N PHE A 7 -52.34 -24.46 11.95
CA PHE A 7 -52.21 -23.67 10.73
C PHE A 7 -51.23 -22.49 10.90
N ILE A 8 -51.30 -21.82 12.08
CA ILE A 8 -50.35 -20.75 12.42
C ILE A 8 -48.89 -21.30 12.51
N HIS A 9 -48.72 -22.47 13.14
CA HIS A 9 -47.38 -23.10 13.20
C HIS A 9 -46.85 -23.46 11.83
N ILE A 10 -47.67 -24.03 10.95
CA ILE A 10 -47.28 -24.38 9.58
C ILE A 10 -46.92 -23.12 8.77
N LEU A 11 -47.71 -22.04 8.92
CA LEU A 11 -47.46 -20.75 8.24
C LEU A 11 -46.14 -20.12 8.71
N VAL A 12 -45.88 -20.11 10.01
CA VAL A 12 -44.64 -19.62 10.60
C VAL A 12 -43.43 -20.46 10.17
N THR A 13 -43.59 -21.81 10.14
CA THR A 13 -42.50 -22.69 9.68
C THR A 13 -42.23 -22.54 8.18
N ALA A 14 -43.26 -22.36 7.35
CA ALA A 14 -43.11 -22.07 5.91
C ALA A 14 -42.46 -20.72 5.67
N PHE A 15 -42.76 -19.69 6.48
CA PHE A 15 -42.11 -18.37 6.39
C PHE A 15 -40.64 -18.40 6.80
N ILE A 16 -40.28 -19.22 7.80
CA ILE A 16 -38.91 -19.43 8.25
C ILE A 16 -38.10 -20.17 7.16
N LEU A 17 -38.67 -21.15 6.48
CA LEU A 17 -38.03 -21.92 5.42
C LEU A 17 -37.84 -21.13 4.11
N SER A 18 -38.74 -20.17 3.79
CA SER A 18 -38.59 -19.30 2.61
C SER A 18 -37.55 -18.19 2.77
N SER A 19 -37.08 -17.92 3.99
CA SER A 19 -36.08 -16.89 4.29
C SER A 19 -34.67 -17.24 3.75
N CYS A 20 -34.39 -18.47 3.33
CA CYS A 20 -33.05 -18.89 2.91
C CYS A 20 -32.66 -18.52 1.46
N SER A 21 -33.56 -17.96 0.63
CA SER A 21 -33.29 -17.74 -0.79
C SER A 21 -33.13 -16.26 -1.24
N ILE A 22 -33.12 -15.31 -0.31
CA ILE A 22 -33.05 -13.86 -0.63
C ILE A 22 -31.64 -13.43 -1.08
N GLN A 23 -30.70 -14.34 -1.08
CA GLN A 23 -29.31 -14.04 -1.43
C GLN A 23 -29.06 -14.14 -2.94
N LYS A 24 -29.36 -13.07 -3.71
CA LYS A 24 -28.75 -12.92 -5.04
C LYS A 24 -27.23 -12.81 -4.83
N ARG A 25 -26.51 -13.89 -5.12
CA ARG A 25 -25.04 -13.85 -5.16
C ARG A 25 -24.65 -12.91 -6.30
N CYS A 26 -24.11 -11.76 -5.96
CA CYS A 26 -23.35 -10.99 -6.90
C CYS A 26 -22.15 -11.86 -7.27
N GLN A 27 -22.05 -12.30 -8.50
CA GLN A 27 -20.92 -13.10 -8.97
C GLN A 27 -19.82 -12.15 -9.43
N ALA A 28 -18.58 -12.48 -9.11
CA ALA A 28 -17.44 -11.79 -9.69
C ALA A 28 -17.50 -11.95 -11.21
N PRO A 29 -17.13 -10.92 -11.99
CA PRO A 29 -17.09 -11.03 -13.44
C PRO A 29 -16.12 -12.13 -13.87
N GLU A 30 -16.51 -12.93 -14.85
CA GLU A 30 -15.59 -13.88 -15.50
C GLU A 30 -14.58 -13.09 -16.31
N LEU A 31 -13.30 -13.31 -16.03
CA LEU A 31 -12.21 -12.68 -16.76
C LEU A 31 -11.85 -13.58 -17.94
N ASN A 32 -12.11 -13.11 -19.16
CA ASN A 32 -11.61 -13.75 -20.38
C ASN A 32 -10.11 -13.42 -20.51
N LEU A 33 -9.27 -14.26 -19.94
CA LEU A 33 -7.83 -14.11 -20.02
C LEU A 33 -7.32 -14.84 -21.27
N PRO A 34 -6.31 -14.27 -21.97
CA PRO A 34 -5.60 -15.02 -23.00
C PRO A 34 -4.88 -16.20 -22.38
N ASP A 35 -4.79 -17.29 -23.11
CA ASP A 35 -4.11 -18.51 -22.66
C ASP A 35 -2.58 -18.28 -22.58
N GLU A 36 -2.03 -17.35 -23.36
CA GLU A 36 -0.61 -17.03 -23.46
C GLU A 36 -0.39 -15.50 -23.45
N ILE A 37 0.68 -15.03 -22.79
CA ILE A 37 1.09 -13.61 -22.83
C ILE A 37 1.92 -13.34 -24.08
N ILE A 38 2.80 -14.28 -24.43
CA ILE A 38 3.63 -14.25 -25.64
C ILE A 38 3.44 -15.58 -26.34
N ALA A 39 3.10 -15.56 -27.61
CA ALA A 39 2.84 -16.78 -28.41
C ALA A 39 4.05 -17.71 -28.38
N GLY A 40 3.88 -18.92 -27.84
CA GLY A 40 4.84 -20.02 -27.88
C GLY A 40 5.66 -20.28 -26.63
N GLU A 41 5.54 -19.51 -25.56
CA GLU A 41 6.22 -19.76 -24.29
C GLU A 41 5.22 -20.17 -23.19
N ASN A 42 5.05 -21.47 -23.03
CA ASN A 42 4.34 -22.08 -21.89
C ASN A 42 5.32 -22.38 -20.76
N ASP A 43 5.91 -21.33 -20.16
CA ASP A 43 6.73 -21.53 -18.98
C ASP A 43 5.85 -21.52 -17.72
N THR A 44 5.92 -22.59 -16.93
CA THR A 44 5.22 -22.68 -15.64
C THR A 44 5.95 -21.92 -14.54
N LEU A 45 7.23 -21.57 -14.75
CA LEU A 45 8.01 -20.76 -13.85
C LEU A 45 7.82 -19.27 -14.21
N THR A 46 7.84 -18.40 -13.22
CA THR A 46 7.74 -16.96 -13.40
C THR A 46 8.77 -16.26 -12.53
N ILE A 47 9.25 -15.10 -12.97
CA ILE A 47 10.12 -14.23 -12.17
C ILE A 47 9.48 -13.89 -10.79
N ALA A 48 8.16 -13.97 -10.68
CA ALA A 48 7.45 -13.78 -9.41
C ALA A 48 7.71 -14.92 -8.39
N ASP A 49 8.30 -16.05 -8.80
CA ASP A 49 8.76 -17.12 -7.91
C ASP A 49 10.11 -16.83 -7.28
N MET A 50 10.88 -15.93 -7.89
CA MET A 50 12.19 -15.51 -7.40
C MET A 50 12.02 -14.42 -6.35
N SER A 51 12.78 -14.51 -5.28
CA SER A 51 12.85 -13.45 -4.29
C SER A 51 13.67 -12.28 -4.84
N TRP A 52 13.25 -11.04 -4.59
CA TRP A 52 13.96 -9.85 -5.11
C TRP A 52 15.45 -9.82 -4.74
N TRP A 53 15.85 -10.41 -3.61
CA TRP A 53 17.27 -10.51 -3.20
C TRP A 53 18.06 -11.55 -3.98
N GLU A 54 17.41 -12.42 -4.73
CA GLU A 54 18.04 -13.36 -5.67
C GLU A 54 18.29 -12.69 -7.03
N LEU A 55 17.46 -11.69 -7.36
CA LEU A 55 17.65 -10.88 -8.58
C LEU A 55 18.81 -9.91 -8.47
N TYR A 56 19.05 -9.37 -7.27
CA TYR A 56 20.10 -8.38 -7.03
C TYR A 56 21.20 -8.99 -6.15
N SER A 57 22.31 -9.39 -6.74
CA SER A 57 23.46 -9.96 -6.03
C SER A 57 24.24 -8.94 -5.19
N ASP A 58 23.92 -7.64 -5.27
CA ASP A 58 24.56 -6.57 -4.50
C ASP A 58 24.11 -6.59 -3.03
N SER A 59 25.05 -6.85 -2.13
CA SER A 59 24.82 -6.89 -0.69
C SER A 59 24.50 -5.52 -0.10
N THR A 60 25.02 -4.43 -0.68
CA THR A 60 24.78 -3.04 -0.25
C THR A 60 23.36 -2.63 -0.60
N LEU A 61 22.91 -2.91 -1.82
CA LEU A 61 21.52 -2.71 -2.23
C LEU A 61 20.56 -3.51 -1.34
N SER A 62 20.89 -4.77 -1.07
CA SER A 62 20.05 -5.62 -0.19
C SER A 62 19.92 -5.06 1.23
N LYS A 63 21.00 -4.51 1.80
CA LYS A 63 20.95 -3.81 3.11
C LYS A 63 20.11 -2.55 3.03
N LEU A 64 20.25 -1.76 1.98
CA LEU A 64 19.53 -0.52 1.75
C LEU A 64 18.01 -0.79 1.64
N ILE A 65 17.60 -1.79 0.85
CA ILE A 65 16.18 -2.16 0.72
C ILE A 65 15.60 -2.62 2.06
N LYS A 66 16.31 -3.48 2.82
CA LYS A 66 15.86 -3.90 4.15
C LYS A 66 15.70 -2.72 5.10
N LYS A 67 16.62 -1.74 5.05
CA LYS A 67 16.56 -0.51 5.83
C LYS A 67 15.36 0.35 5.43
N THR A 68 15.12 0.53 4.12
CA THR A 68 13.94 1.23 3.57
C THR A 68 12.65 0.58 4.08
N LEU A 69 12.48 -0.71 3.92
CA LEU A 69 11.26 -1.41 4.34
C LEU A 69 11.00 -1.28 5.85
N ARG A 70 12.04 -1.21 6.66
CA ARG A 70 11.92 -1.07 8.13
C ARG A 70 11.58 0.35 8.57
N ASN A 71 12.18 1.36 7.93
CA ASN A 71 12.18 2.73 8.43
C ASN A 71 11.30 3.69 7.61
N ASN A 72 10.87 3.30 6.41
CA ASN A 72 10.08 4.16 5.53
C ASN A 72 8.76 4.56 6.21
N ARG A 73 8.45 5.86 6.19
CA ARG A 73 7.28 6.41 6.87
C ARG A 73 5.97 5.98 6.25
N ASN A 74 5.94 5.81 4.93
CA ASN A 74 4.74 5.34 4.23
C ASN A 74 4.46 3.87 4.59
N MET A 75 5.50 3.04 4.75
CA MET A 75 5.34 1.65 5.19
C MET A 75 4.79 1.58 6.63
N GLN A 76 5.31 2.41 7.54
CA GLN A 76 4.79 2.51 8.91
C GLN A 76 3.33 2.98 8.94
N ALA A 77 2.96 3.93 8.07
CA ALA A 77 1.57 4.38 7.92
C ALA A 77 0.67 3.25 7.39
N ALA A 78 1.15 2.47 6.42
CA ALA A 78 0.41 1.32 5.89
C ALA A 78 0.18 0.24 6.97
N GLU A 79 1.19 -0.05 7.80
CA GLU A 79 1.05 -0.98 8.93
C GLU A 79 0.04 -0.47 9.98
N ALA A 80 0.06 0.83 10.29
CA ALA A 80 -0.93 1.44 11.17
C ALA A 80 -2.34 1.36 10.57
N HIS A 81 -2.47 1.55 9.27
CA HIS A 81 -3.75 1.41 8.56
C HIS A 81 -4.28 -0.04 8.58
N ILE A 82 -3.42 -1.04 8.43
CA ILE A 82 -3.83 -2.45 8.58
C ILE A 82 -4.42 -2.68 9.98
N LYS A 83 -3.75 -2.21 11.05
CA LYS A 83 -4.25 -2.32 12.43
C LYS A 83 -5.59 -1.61 12.61
N GLN A 84 -5.75 -0.42 12.04
CA GLN A 84 -7.03 0.30 12.04
C GLN A 84 -8.14 -0.52 11.39
N MET A 85 -7.89 -1.09 10.22
CA MET A 85 -8.89 -1.88 9.49
C MET A 85 -9.20 -3.20 10.20
N GLU A 86 -8.21 -3.80 10.88
CA GLU A 86 -8.44 -4.97 11.73
C GLU A 86 -9.39 -4.67 12.88
N GLU A 87 -9.19 -3.53 13.58
CA GLU A 87 -10.08 -3.13 14.67
C GLU A 87 -11.49 -2.78 14.17
N LEU A 88 -11.62 -2.14 13.01
CA LEU A 88 -12.92 -1.90 12.38
C LEU A 88 -13.61 -3.23 12.00
N TYR A 89 -12.86 -4.22 11.53
CA TYR A 89 -13.40 -5.56 11.33
C TYR A 89 -13.85 -6.19 12.65
N ARG A 90 -13.09 -6.03 13.75
CA ARG A 90 -13.50 -6.50 15.10
C ARG A 90 -14.79 -5.83 15.57
N VAL A 91 -14.95 -4.52 15.34
CA VAL A 91 -16.19 -3.79 15.62
C VAL A 91 -17.36 -4.39 14.83
N SER A 92 -17.19 -4.61 13.52
CA SER A 92 -18.25 -5.21 12.70
C SER A 92 -18.60 -6.65 13.11
N LYS A 93 -17.64 -7.38 13.67
CA LYS A 93 -17.86 -8.70 14.26
C LYS A 93 -18.59 -8.61 15.60
N ALA A 94 -18.24 -7.62 16.43
CA ALA A 94 -18.84 -7.40 17.75
C ALA A 94 -20.34 -7.01 17.66
N SER A 95 -20.75 -6.29 16.62
CA SER A 95 -22.14 -5.87 16.39
C SER A 95 -23.15 -7.03 16.31
N ARG A 96 -22.70 -8.26 16.15
CA ARG A 96 -23.54 -9.47 16.16
C ARG A 96 -23.84 -10.02 17.55
N TRP A 97 -23.15 -9.52 18.57
CA TRP A 97 -23.31 -9.95 19.95
C TRP A 97 -24.15 -8.97 20.75
N PRO A 98 -24.83 -9.42 21.81
CA PRO A 98 -25.53 -8.51 22.71
C PRO A 98 -24.59 -7.46 23.30
N THR A 99 -25.10 -6.24 23.42
CA THR A 99 -24.41 -5.14 24.11
C THR A 99 -24.97 -5.01 25.54
N ILE A 100 -24.07 -4.90 26.50
CA ILE A 100 -24.42 -4.67 27.91
C ILE A 100 -23.95 -3.26 28.24
N GLY A 101 -24.85 -2.43 28.74
CA GLY A 101 -24.58 -1.08 29.23
C GLY A 101 -24.88 -0.97 30.71
N ALA A 102 -24.13 -0.17 31.44
CA ALA A 102 -24.43 0.26 32.78
C ALA A 102 -24.33 1.78 32.84
N GLN A 103 -25.32 2.42 33.45
CA GLN A 103 -25.40 3.87 33.54
C GLN A 103 -25.76 4.26 35.00
N LEU A 104 -24.91 5.09 35.57
CA LEU A 104 -25.12 5.70 36.89
C LEU A 104 -25.54 7.14 36.69
N PHE A 105 -26.68 7.53 37.21
CA PHE A 105 -27.14 8.90 37.23
C PHE A 105 -27.12 9.41 38.66
N ALA A 106 -26.68 10.64 38.80
CA ALA A 106 -26.87 11.44 40.02
C ALA A 106 -27.51 12.76 39.57
N ASP A 107 -28.70 13.02 40.05
CA ASP A 107 -29.42 14.24 39.73
C ASP A 107 -29.79 15.00 41.01
N HIS A 108 -29.63 16.31 40.96
CA HIS A 108 -30.08 17.22 42.01
C HIS A 108 -30.77 18.40 41.37
N GLU A 109 -32.07 18.42 41.47
CA GLU A 109 -32.94 19.46 40.92
C GLU A 109 -33.22 20.56 41.93
N THR A 110 -32.88 21.80 41.60
CA THR A 110 -33.26 22.98 42.35
C THR A 110 -33.96 23.95 41.41
N ASN A 111 -35.28 24.12 41.61
CA ASN A 111 -36.10 25.03 40.81
C ASN A 111 -36.59 26.18 41.67
N ASP A 112 -36.55 27.40 41.14
CA ASP A 112 -37.13 28.61 41.71
C ASP A 112 -38.48 28.84 41.03
N TYR A 113 -39.57 28.53 41.74
CA TYR A 113 -40.95 28.76 41.28
C TYR A 113 -41.56 29.88 42.11
N TYR A 114 -41.85 31.02 41.48
CA TYR A 114 -42.51 32.19 42.10
C TYR A 114 -41.85 32.70 43.38
N GLY A 115 -40.52 32.60 43.49
CA GLY A 115 -39.77 33.08 44.67
C GLY A 115 -39.66 32.08 45.81
N GLU A 116 -40.21 30.89 45.68
CA GLU A 116 -40.01 29.76 46.58
C GLU A 116 -39.01 28.77 45.98
N LYS A 117 -37.90 28.54 46.67
CA LYS A 117 -36.89 27.55 46.28
C LYS A 117 -37.38 26.15 46.56
N PHE A 118 -37.65 25.39 45.53
CA PHE A 118 -37.96 23.98 45.64
C PHE A 118 -36.66 23.18 45.39
N SER A 119 -36.19 22.51 46.42
CA SER A 119 -35.03 21.61 46.27
C SER A 119 -35.52 20.17 46.41
N LYS A 120 -35.28 19.38 45.37
CA LYS A 120 -35.56 17.94 45.38
C LYS A 120 -34.37 17.22 45.97
N SER A 121 -34.60 16.23 46.81
CA SER A 121 -33.51 15.39 47.32
C SER A 121 -32.67 14.79 46.16
N PRO A 122 -31.36 14.70 46.31
CA PRO A 122 -30.53 14.09 45.30
C PRO A 122 -30.98 12.65 45.01
N GLU A 123 -31.23 12.36 43.75
CA GLU A 123 -31.63 11.05 43.26
C GLU A 123 -30.46 10.34 42.61
N PHE A 124 -30.14 9.13 43.08
CA PHE A 124 -29.15 8.26 42.49
C PHE A 124 -29.86 7.07 41.86
N SER A 125 -29.60 6.86 40.55
CA SER A 125 -30.17 5.70 39.88
C SER A 125 -29.07 4.94 39.13
N LEU A 126 -29.04 3.63 39.29
CA LEU A 126 -28.23 2.71 38.53
C LEU A 126 -29.12 1.95 37.57
N LYS A 127 -28.86 2.06 36.27
CA LYS A 127 -29.57 1.32 35.22
C LYS A 127 -28.61 0.38 34.54
N ALA A 128 -29.00 -0.89 34.41
CA ALA A 128 -28.30 -1.85 33.55
C ALA A 128 -29.18 -2.10 32.32
N SER A 129 -28.57 -2.09 31.16
CA SER A 129 -29.30 -2.34 29.90
C SER A 129 -28.61 -3.45 29.10
N LEU A 130 -29.45 -4.25 28.42
CA LEU A 130 -28.98 -5.25 27.46
C LEU A 130 -29.72 -4.98 26.14
N GLY A 131 -28.97 -4.86 25.08
CA GLY A 131 -29.49 -4.68 23.72
C GLY A 131 -28.94 -5.75 22.79
N TRP A 132 -29.76 -6.38 21.98
CA TRP A 132 -29.37 -7.35 20.99
C TRP A 132 -30.20 -7.24 19.72
N GLU A 133 -29.55 -7.02 18.59
CA GLU A 133 -30.19 -7.04 17.28
C GLU A 133 -30.13 -8.47 16.70
N ILE A 134 -31.29 -9.06 16.43
CA ILE A 134 -31.38 -10.37 15.81
C ILE A 134 -31.22 -10.23 14.31
N ASP A 135 -30.13 -10.80 13.75
CA ASP A 135 -29.77 -10.70 12.33
C ASP A 135 -30.60 -11.65 11.45
N LEU A 136 -31.91 -11.40 11.33
CA LEU A 136 -32.82 -12.21 10.51
C LEU A 136 -32.50 -12.10 9.02
N TRP A 137 -32.27 -10.88 8.55
CA TRP A 137 -32.08 -10.57 7.14
C TRP A 137 -30.63 -10.60 6.70
N GLY A 138 -29.71 -10.75 7.63
CA GLY A 138 -28.29 -10.90 7.37
C GLY A 138 -27.53 -9.59 7.21
N SER A 139 -28.08 -8.44 7.61
CA SER A 139 -27.40 -7.15 7.55
C SER A 139 -26.08 -7.17 8.34
N LEU A 140 -26.11 -7.68 9.58
CA LEU A 140 -24.90 -7.79 10.40
C LEU A 140 -23.90 -8.83 9.86
N ARG A 141 -24.38 -9.91 9.24
CA ARG A 141 -23.49 -10.88 8.56
C ARG A 141 -22.80 -10.28 7.35
N TRP A 142 -23.52 -9.47 6.56
CA TRP A 142 -22.95 -8.73 5.44
C TRP A 142 -21.98 -7.65 5.92
N GLY A 143 -22.29 -6.94 7.01
CA GLY A 143 -21.41 -5.97 7.64
C GLY A 143 -20.07 -6.59 8.06
N LYS A 144 -20.11 -7.79 8.68
CA LYS A 144 -18.90 -8.55 9.00
C LYS A 144 -18.10 -8.93 7.75
N ARG A 145 -18.78 -9.39 6.66
CA ARG A 145 -18.10 -9.74 5.39
C ARG A 145 -17.45 -8.53 4.75
N LYS A 146 -18.15 -7.38 4.76
CA LYS A 146 -17.61 -6.11 4.28
C LYS A 146 -16.35 -5.75 5.06
N GLY A 147 -16.39 -5.69 6.38
CA GLY A 147 -15.23 -5.37 7.20
C GLY A 147 -14.06 -6.35 7.02
N ALA A 148 -14.34 -7.64 6.82
CA ALA A 148 -13.30 -8.62 6.52
C ALA A 148 -12.62 -8.35 5.17
N ALA A 149 -13.39 -8.04 4.13
CA ALA A 149 -12.87 -7.73 2.81
C ALA A 149 -12.07 -6.41 2.81
N GLU A 150 -12.53 -5.38 3.51
CA GLU A 150 -11.81 -4.11 3.67
C GLU A 150 -10.47 -4.31 4.42
N TYR A 151 -10.45 -5.12 5.46
CA TYR A 151 -9.22 -5.50 6.15
C TYR A 151 -8.24 -6.23 5.21
N LEU A 152 -8.72 -7.24 4.46
CA LEU A 152 -7.86 -7.96 3.51
C LEU A 152 -7.36 -7.04 2.38
N ALA A 153 -8.19 -6.11 1.89
CA ALA A 153 -7.78 -5.10 0.92
C ALA A 153 -6.63 -4.23 1.45
N SER A 154 -6.66 -3.84 2.74
CA SER A 154 -5.58 -3.06 3.35
C SER A 154 -4.26 -3.84 3.46
N VAL A 155 -4.34 -5.15 3.70
CA VAL A 155 -3.16 -6.05 3.72
C VAL A 155 -2.52 -6.12 2.33
N GLU A 156 -3.33 -6.30 1.28
CA GLU A 156 -2.81 -6.36 -0.10
C GLU A 156 -2.28 -5.00 -0.57
N ALA A 157 -2.89 -3.88 -0.14
CA ALA A 157 -2.37 -2.54 -0.39
C ALA A 157 -0.98 -2.32 0.21
N ALA A 158 -0.75 -2.80 1.43
CA ALA A 158 0.57 -2.73 2.06
C ALA A 158 1.61 -3.60 1.33
N ARG A 159 1.21 -4.77 0.81
CA ARG A 159 2.09 -5.61 -0.03
C ARG A 159 2.45 -4.91 -1.34
N ALA A 160 1.48 -4.27 -1.99
CA ALA A 160 1.73 -3.48 -3.20
C ALA A 160 2.72 -2.33 -2.91
N MET A 161 2.53 -1.60 -1.81
CA MET A 161 3.45 -0.55 -1.37
C MET A 161 4.86 -1.10 -1.08
N GLN A 162 4.97 -2.25 -0.44
CA GLN A 162 6.26 -2.92 -0.22
C GLN A 162 7.01 -3.18 -1.53
N MET A 163 6.31 -3.71 -2.54
CA MET A 163 6.91 -3.95 -3.87
C MET A 163 7.34 -2.64 -4.53
N THR A 164 6.53 -1.59 -4.45
CA THR A 164 6.87 -0.27 -4.98
C THR A 164 8.13 0.29 -4.31
N LEU A 165 8.22 0.24 -2.98
CA LEU A 165 9.39 0.73 -2.24
C LEU A 165 10.66 -0.04 -2.58
N ILE A 166 10.58 -1.35 -2.79
CA ILE A 166 11.72 -2.17 -3.25
C ILE A 166 12.19 -1.68 -4.61
N ALA A 167 11.26 -1.53 -5.57
CA ALA A 167 11.58 -1.09 -6.93
C ALA A 167 12.14 0.33 -6.95
N GLU A 168 11.52 1.29 -6.27
CA GLU A 168 11.99 2.68 -6.19
C GLU A 168 13.38 2.79 -5.55
N THR A 169 13.63 2.01 -4.49
CA THR A 169 14.94 1.98 -3.83
C THR A 169 16.03 1.42 -4.77
N ALA A 170 15.72 0.33 -5.48
CA ALA A 170 16.64 -0.28 -6.42
C ALA A 170 16.94 0.66 -7.61
N ILE A 171 15.90 1.28 -8.19
CA ILE A 171 16.05 2.24 -9.29
C ILE A 171 16.92 3.42 -8.84
N ALA A 172 16.59 4.04 -7.69
CA ALA A 172 17.35 5.18 -7.19
C ALA A 172 18.82 4.84 -6.91
N TYR A 173 19.10 3.64 -6.42
CA TYR A 173 20.45 3.15 -6.17
C TYR A 173 21.24 2.94 -7.47
N PHE A 174 20.65 2.27 -8.48
CA PHE A 174 21.32 2.07 -9.76
C PHE A 174 21.55 3.38 -10.52
N GLU A 175 20.61 4.31 -10.44
CA GLU A 175 20.79 5.66 -11.00
C GLU A 175 21.93 6.41 -10.29
N LEU A 176 22.07 6.27 -8.97
CA LEU A 176 23.17 6.85 -8.22
C LEU A 176 24.53 6.26 -8.67
N VAL A 177 24.61 4.94 -8.81
CA VAL A 177 25.83 4.27 -9.29
C VAL A 177 26.18 4.70 -10.72
N ALA A 178 25.20 4.84 -11.59
CA ALA A 178 25.39 5.32 -12.96
C ALA A 178 25.92 6.78 -12.99
N LEU A 179 25.40 7.65 -12.12
CA LEU A 179 25.89 9.02 -12.00
C LEU A 179 27.34 9.09 -11.48
N ASP A 180 27.71 8.24 -10.52
CA ASP A 180 29.09 8.14 -10.03
C ASP A 180 30.04 7.72 -11.16
N GLN A 181 29.65 6.74 -11.99
CA GLN A 181 30.45 6.31 -13.16
C GLN A 181 30.55 7.40 -14.22
N GLU A 182 29.47 8.11 -14.50
CA GLU A 182 29.46 9.25 -15.41
C GLU A 182 30.42 10.34 -14.93
N LEU A 183 30.40 10.66 -13.63
CA LEU A 183 31.33 11.63 -13.04
C LEU A 183 32.77 11.18 -13.19
N GLU A 184 33.10 9.90 -12.99
CA GLU A 184 34.43 9.35 -13.16
C GLU A 184 34.93 9.51 -14.63
N ILE A 185 34.06 9.19 -15.60
CA ILE A 185 34.36 9.36 -17.04
C ILE A 185 34.63 10.84 -17.37
N VAL A 186 33.78 11.76 -16.82
CA VAL A 186 33.97 13.20 -17.04
C VAL A 186 35.29 13.69 -16.43
N LEU A 187 35.63 13.25 -15.22
CA LEU A 187 36.91 13.60 -14.58
C LEU A 187 38.14 13.11 -15.40
N GLN A 188 38.09 11.89 -15.93
CA GLN A 188 39.12 11.39 -16.83
C GLN A 188 39.17 12.18 -18.14
N THR A 189 38.02 12.56 -18.70
CA THR A 189 37.89 13.38 -19.87
C THR A 189 38.55 14.75 -19.65
N VAL A 190 38.21 15.42 -18.54
CA VAL A 190 38.84 16.72 -18.18
C VAL A 190 40.34 16.60 -18.11
N LYS A 191 40.89 15.58 -17.46
CA LYS A 191 42.32 15.34 -17.40
C LYS A 191 42.95 15.21 -18.80
N THR A 192 42.35 14.45 -19.71
CA THR A 192 42.81 14.30 -21.09
C THR A 192 42.73 15.62 -21.87
N ARG A 193 41.68 16.44 -21.63
CA ARG A 193 41.54 17.77 -22.24
C ARG A 193 42.58 18.76 -21.71
N GLU A 194 42.94 18.71 -20.41
CA GLU A 194 44.01 19.50 -19.83
C GLU A 194 45.36 19.20 -20.54
N GLU A 195 45.67 17.92 -20.77
CA GLU A 195 46.87 17.51 -21.53
C GLU A 195 46.82 18.03 -22.96
N SER A 196 45.66 17.98 -23.63
CA SER A 196 45.44 18.49 -24.98
C SER A 196 45.62 20.02 -25.06
N VAL A 197 45.10 20.77 -24.09
CA VAL A 197 45.34 22.23 -23.98
C VAL A 197 46.80 22.54 -23.81
N ASN A 198 47.53 21.79 -22.96
CA ASN A 198 48.96 21.99 -22.77
C ASN A 198 49.74 21.75 -24.07
N GLN A 199 49.43 20.69 -24.80
CA GLN A 199 50.06 20.40 -26.11
C GLN A 199 49.72 21.50 -27.14
N ALA A 200 48.48 21.95 -27.24
CA ALA A 200 48.06 23.03 -28.15
C ALA A 200 48.77 24.34 -27.82
N ARG A 201 48.93 24.66 -26.52
CA ARG A 201 49.70 25.83 -26.05
C ARG A 201 51.16 25.78 -26.49
N LEU A 202 51.86 24.67 -26.22
CA LEU A 202 53.27 24.50 -26.60
C LEU A 202 53.49 24.61 -28.13
N ARG A 203 52.56 24.08 -28.93
CA ARG A 203 52.61 24.19 -30.39
C ARG A 203 52.36 25.63 -30.87
N PHE A 204 51.46 26.33 -30.24
CA PHE A 204 51.18 27.73 -30.55
C PHE A 204 52.39 28.62 -30.19
N GLU A 205 52.92 28.49 -28.96
CA GLU A 205 54.13 29.22 -28.52
C GLU A 205 55.34 28.92 -29.39
N GLY A 206 55.47 27.69 -29.93
CA GLY A 206 56.50 27.30 -30.89
C GLY A 206 56.24 27.74 -32.35
N GLY A 207 55.15 28.44 -32.62
CA GLY A 207 54.74 28.92 -33.95
C GLY A 207 54.29 27.82 -34.92
N LEU A 208 53.97 26.63 -34.41
CA LEU A 208 53.59 25.46 -35.21
C LEU A 208 52.09 25.39 -35.54
N THR A 209 51.26 26.11 -34.81
CA THR A 209 49.80 26.14 -34.99
C THR A 209 49.22 27.54 -34.76
N SER A 210 47.98 27.76 -35.22
CA SER A 210 47.27 29.03 -34.98
C SER A 210 46.75 29.14 -33.57
N GLU A 211 46.55 30.34 -33.08
CA GLU A 211 45.90 30.64 -31.80
C GLU A 211 44.49 30.04 -31.71
N THR A 212 43.76 29.97 -32.83
CA THR A 212 42.44 29.35 -32.91
C THR A 212 42.41 27.93 -32.37
N ALA A 213 43.42 27.11 -32.72
CA ALA A 213 43.49 25.73 -32.25
C ALA A 213 43.70 25.64 -30.73
N TYR A 214 44.49 26.56 -30.16
CA TYR A 214 44.69 26.64 -28.71
C TYR A 214 43.38 27.09 -27.99
N GLN A 215 42.73 28.14 -28.50
CA GLN A 215 41.47 28.64 -27.94
C GLN A 215 40.37 27.57 -28.02
N GLN A 216 40.30 26.80 -29.11
CA GLN A 216 39.34 25.73 -29.24
C GLN A 216 39.57 24.61 -28.21
N ALA A 217 40.82 24.22 -27.96
CA ALA A 217 41.13 23.26 -26.91
C ALA A 217 40.71 23.75 -25.52
N GLN A 218 40.86 25.06 -25.22
CA GLN A 218 40.38 25.64 -23.95
C GLN A 218 38.85 25.61 -23.83
N VAL A 219 38.11 25.89 -24.90
CA VAL A 219 36.66 25.82 -24.91
C VAL A 219 36.20 24.39 -24.63
N GLU A 220 36.84 23.39 -25.23
CA GLU A 220 36.51 21.98 -24.98
C GLU A 220 36.79 21.55 -23.53
N LEU A 221 37.89 22.01 -22.95
CA LEU A 221 38.20 21.79 -21.54
C LEU A 221 37.18 22.44 -20.64
N ALA A 222 36.83 23.70 -20.89
CA ALA A 222 35.82 24.43 -20.11
C ALA A 222 34.44 23.75 -20.18
N SER A 223 34.05 23.28 -21.38
CA SER A 223 32.80 22.58 -21.60
C SER A 223 32.74 21.25 -20.83
N ALA A 224 33.80 20.46 -20.83
CA ALA A 224 33.91 19.22 -20.07
C ALA A 224 33.88 19.50 -18.56
N SER A 225 34.62 20.52 -18.09
CA SER A 225 34.72 20.87 -16.69
C SER A 225 33.37 21.39 -16.12
N ALA A 226 32.54 22.00 -16.97
CA ALA A 226 31.21 22.49 -16.56
C ALA A 226 30.23 21.36 -16.22
N LEU A 227 30.46 20.13 -16.67
CA LEU A 227 29.64 18.96 -16.35
C LEU A 227 29.85 18.45 -14.92
N ILE A 228 31.02 18.71 -14.33
CA ILE A 228 31.37 18.19 -12.98
C ILE A 228 30.38 18.70 -11.93
N PRO A 229 30.13 20.01 -11.72
CA PRO A 229 29.23 20.49 -10.71
C PRO A 229 27.77 20.08 -10.96
N GLU A 230 27.38 19.90 -12.23
CA GLU A 230 26.06 19.41 -12.57
C GLU A 230 25.87 17.95 -12.10
N LEU A 231 26.84 17.09 -12.33
CA LEU A 231 26.81 15.69 -11.90
C LEU A 231 26.90 15.59 -10.37
N GLU A 232 27.75 16.36 -9.72
CA GLU A 232 27.82 16.41 -8.25
C GLU A 232 26.47 16.81 -7.63
N GLN A 233 25.79 17.77 -8.23
CA GLN A 233 24.44 18.16 -7.80
C GLN A 233 23.43 17.01 -7.98
N LYS A 234 23.44 16.33 -9.14
CA LYS A 234 22.55 15.18 -9.40
C LYS A 234 22.80 14.05 -8.41
N ILE A 235 24.06 13.75 -8.11
CA ILE A 235 24.47 12.75 -7.11
C ILE A 235 23.92 13.12 -5.74
N ALA A 236 24.10 14.36 -5.28
CA ALA A 236 23.60 14.82 -3.99
C ALA A 236 22.07 14.75 -3.90
N LEU A 237 21.36 15.11 -4.97
CA LEU A 237 19.89 14.98 -5.03
C LEU A 237 19.44 13.52 -4.95
N LYS A 238 20.17 12.61 -5.63
CA LYS A 238 19.86 11.19 -5.61
C LYS A 238 20.13 10.56 -4.24
N GLU A 239 21.21 10.93 -3.58
CA GLU A 239 21.50 10.53 -2.19
C GLU A 239 20.39 11.00 -1.24
N ASN A 240 19.92 12.24 -1.38
CA ASN A 240 18.80 12.77 -0.60
C ASN A 240 17.49 12.00 -0.85
N GLN A 241 17.21 11.64 -2.11
CA GLN A 241 16.06 10.81 -2.46
C GLN A 241 16.13 9.45 -1.76
N ILE A 242 17.28 8.80 -1.79
CA ILE A 242 17.49 7.50 -1.12
C ILE A 242 17.38 7.65 0.40
N ALA A 243 17.90 8.72 1.00
CA ALA A 243 17.77 8.99 2.43
C ALA A 243 16.28 9.14 2.83
N VAL A 244 15.48 9.83 2.03
CA VAL A 244 14.02 9.95 2.26
C VAL A 244 13.34 8.58 2.17
N LEU A 245 13.67 7.76 1.16
CA LEU A 245 13.15 6.40 1.04
C LEU A 245 13.53 5.54 2.25
N ALA A 246 14.78 5.65 2.72
CA ALA A 246 15.27 4.96 3.90
C ALA A 246 14.75 5.52 5.24
N GLY A 247 13.97 6.61 5.21
CA GLY A 247 13.42 7.25 6.41
C GLY A 247 14.49 7.93 7.27
N GLU A 248 15.57 8.42 6.65
CA GLU A 248 16.72 9.02 7.31
C GLU A 248 16.92 10.49 6.93
N TYR A 249 17.77 11.17 7.68
CA TYR A 249 18.26 12.48 7.31
C TYR A 249 19.25 12.38 6.13
N PRO A 250 19.40 13.44 5.31
CA PRO A 250 20.37 13.50 4.23
C PRO A 250 21.74 13.01 4.66
N SER A 251 22.25 12.01 3.99
CA SER A 251 23.55 11.39 4.26
C SER A 251 24.11 10.75 3.00
N LYS A 252 25.43 10.54 2.97
CA LYS A 252 26.06 9.79 1.89
C LYS A 252 25.58 8.33 1.92
N VAL A 253 25.27 7.81 0.75
CA VAL A 253 24.87 6.42 0.56
C VAL A 253 26.11 5.58 0.27
N GLU A 254 26.26 4.43 0.93
CA GLU A 254 27.31 3.47 0.59
C GLU A 254 27.06 2.87 -0.80
N ARG A 255 28.14 2.74 -1.60
CA ARG A 255 28.12 2.09 -2.90
C ARG A 255 28.69 0.69 -2.77
N GLY A 256 28.06 -0.27 -3.39
CA GLY A 256 28.63 -1.60 -3.57
C GLY A 256 29.61 -1.62 -4.74
N GLU A 257 30.38 -2.69 -4.86
CA GLU A 257 31.12 -2.97 -6.05
C GLU A 257 30.12 -3.38 -7.14
N PHE A 258 29.87 -2.47 -8.09
CA PHE A 258 29.01 -2.76 -9.23
C PHE A 258 29.83 -3.48 -10.29
N ASP A 259 29.62 -4.78 -10.43
CA ASP A 259 30.18 -5.55 -11.52
C ASP A 259 29.35 -5.31 -12.80
N LEU A 260 29.97 -4.60 -13.77
CA LEU A 260 29.35 -4.39 -15.10
C LEU A 260 29.16 -5.71 -15.86
N ASN A 261 29.78 -6.81 -15.41
CA ASN A 261 29.63 -8.14 -15.99
C ASN A 261 28.49 -8.96 -15.40
N VAL A 262 27.54 -8.32 -14.71
CA VAL A 262 26.32 -9.03 -14.27
C VAL A 262 25.63 -9.60 -15.50
N THR A 263 25.72 -10.92 -15.64
CA THR A 263 24.95 -11.65 -16.65
C THR A 263 23.49 -11.67 -16.23
N TRP A 264 22.70 -10.83 -16.88
CA TRP A 264 21.26 -10.91 -16.75
C TRP A 264 20.79 -12.27 -17.29
N PRO A 265 19.79 -12.92 -16.65
CA PRO A 265 19.23 -14.13 -17.21
C PRO A 265 18.73 -13.86 -18.63
N GLU A 266 19.22 -14.62 -19.61
CA GLU A 266 18.86 -14.45 -21.03
C GLU A 266 17.34 -14.64 -21.24
N ASN A 267 16.72 -15.46 -20.42
CA ASN A 267 15.27 -15.72 -20.44
C ASN A 267 14.67 -15.36 -19.10
N ILE A 268 13.79 -14.36 -19.10
CA ILE A 268 12.97 -14.04 -17.94
C ILE A 268 11.68 -14.86 -18.07
N PRO A 269 11.45 -15.83 -17.19
CA PRO A 269 10.24 -16.65 -17.25
C PRO A 269 9.01 -15.79 -16.96
N ILE A 270 8.10 -15.69 -17.92
CA ILE A 270 6.93 -14.78 -17.86
C ILE A 270 5.77 -15.42 -17.10
N GLY A 271 5.63 -16.76 -17.16
CA GLY A 271 4.54 -17.50 -16.53
C GLY A 271 3.18 -17.33 -17.21
N LEU A 272 2.18 -18.01 -16.69
CA LEU A 272 0.81 -17.95 -17.23
C LEU A 272 0.08 -16.69 -16.78
N PRO A 273 -0.77 -16.06 -17.64
CA PRO A 273 -1.55 -14.85 -17.30
C PRO A 273 -2.39 -15.04 -16.03
N SER A 274 -3.01 -16.19 -15.86
CA SER A 274 -3.85 -16.50 -14.69
C SER A 274 -3.07 -16.51 -13.37
N THR A 275 -1.82 -17.01 -13.38
CA THR A 275 -0.99 -17.05 -12.18
C THR A 275 -0.49 -15.66 -11.78
N LEU A 276 -0.19 -14.78 -12.75
CA LEU A 276 0.21 -13.40 -12.50
C LEU A 276 -0.90 -12.60 -11.81
N LEU A 277 -2.15 -12.75 -12.26
CA LEU A 277 -3.29 -12.08 -11.63
C LEU A 277 -3.49 -12.52 -10.18
N GLN A 278 -3.32 -13.80 -9.88
CA GLN A 278 -3.43 -14.31 -8.51
C GLN A 278 -2.30 -13.84 -7.59
N ARG A 279 -1.15 -13.44 -8.13
CA ARG A 279 0.05 -13.04 -7.37
C ARG A 279 0.16 -11.54 -7.18
N ARG A 280 -0.37 -10.74 -8.11
CA ARG A 280 -0.31 -9.27 -8.04
C ARG A 280 -1.12 -8.73 -6.87
N PRO A 281 -0.49 -8.03 -5.89
CA PRO A 281 -1.21 -7.51 -4.72
C PRO A 281 -2.24 -6.43 -5.08
N ASP A 282 -1.99 -5.61 -6.10
CA ASP A 282 -2.92 -4.58 -6.58
C ASP A 282 -4.21 -5.20 -7.14
N VAL A 283 -4.11 -6.31 -7.89
CA VAL A 283 -5.26 -7.06 -8.39
C VAL A 283 -6.04 -7.70 -7.23
N ARG A 284 -5.33 -8.31 -6.29
CA ARG A 284 -5.95 -8.91 -5.08
C ARG A 284 -6.62 -7.85 -4.20
N GLN A 285 -6.02 -6.67 -4.08
CA GLN A 285 -6.65 -5.53 -3.41
C GLN A 285 -7.96 -5.15 -4.09
N ALA A 286 -7.97 -4.99 -5.42
CA ALA A 286 -9.18 -4.66 -6.19
C ALA A 286 -10.27 -5.73 -6.06
N GLU A 287 -9.88 -7.01 -6.03
CA GLU A 287 -10.81 -8.12 -5.78
C GLU A 287 -11.45 -8.02 -4.39
N GLN A 288 -10.67 -7.75 -3.34
CA GLN A 288 -11.20 -7.57 -2.00
C GLN A 288 -12.10 -6.33 -1.91
N GLN A 289 -11.78 -5.25 -2.60
CA GLN A 289 -12.63 -4.06 -2.69
C GLN A 289 -13.95 -4.38 -3.39
N LEU A 290 -13.94 -5.17 -4.46
CA LEU A 290 -15.15 -5.67 -5.12
C LEU A 290 -15.99 -6.49 -4.13
N GLN A 291 -15.39 -7.41 -3.38
CA GLN A 291 -16.10 -8.19 -2.36
C GLN A 291 -16.71 -7.32 -1.27
N ALA A 292 -16.01 -6.26 -0.83
CA ALA A 292 -16.54 -5.29 0.12
C ALA A 292 -17.75 -4.53 -0.45
N ALA A 293 -17.68 -4.10 -1.71
CA ALA A 293 -18.79 -3.44 -2.41
C ALA A 293 -20.01 -4.38 -2.57
N MET A 294 -19.78 -5.63 -2.93
CA MET A 294 -20.81 -6.66 -3.01
C MET A 294 -21.47 -6.90 -1.65
N ALA A 295 -20.68 -6.91 -0.57
CA ALA A 295 -21.23 -7.02 0.78
C ALA A 295 -22.04 -5.78 1.17
N ALA A 296 -21.65 -4.58 0.74
CA ALA A 296 -22.45 -3.35 0.93
C ALA A 296 -23.81 -3.42 0.23
N VAL A 297 -23.87 -3.99 -0.98
CA VAL A 297 -25.16 -4.27 -1.65
C VAL A 297 -26.02 -5.22 -0.80
N GLY A 298 -25.41 -6.25 -0.20
CA GLY A 298 -26.09 -7.17 0.70
C GLY A 298 -26.66 -6.48 1.95
N ILE A 299 -25.93 -5.53 2.54
CA ILE A 299 -26.40 -4.70 3.66
C ILE A 299 -27.60 -3.86 3.22
N ALA A 300 -27.47 -3.09 2.13
CA ALA A 300 -28.54 -2.22 1.63
C ALA A 300 -29.81 -3.01 1.27
N TYR A 301 -29.66 -4.24 0.78
CA TYR A 301 -30.80 -5.11 0.51
C TYR A 301 -31.48 -5.58 1.81
N ALA A 302 -30.71 -5.98 2.83
CA ALA A 302 -31.23 -6.41 4.12
C ALA A 302 -31.90 -5.25 4.88
N ASP A 303 -31.40 -4.03 4.76
CA ASP A 303 -31.93 -2.83 5.43
C ASP A 303 -33.31 -2.38 4.90
N ARG A 304 -33.81 -2.99 3.83
CA ARG A 304 -35.19 -2.81 3.34
C ARG A 304 -36.22 -3.44 4.25
N PHE A 305 -35.81 -4.32 5.14
CA PHE A 305 -36.71 -5.07 6.04
C PHE A 305 -36.60 -4.53 7.45
N PRO A 306 -37.67 -4.71 8.27
CA PRO A 306 -37.67 -4.26 9.66
C PRO A 306 -36.57 -4.89 10.50
N ARG A 307 -35.90 -4.12 11.34
CA ARG A 307 -34.93 -4.63 12.32
C ARG A 307 -35.63 -5.16 13.55
N LEU A 308 -35.17 -6.28 14.05
CA LEU A 308 -35.66 -6.87 15.28
C LEU A 308 -34.64 -6.73 16.39
N THR A 309 -34.96 -5.86 17.38
CA THR A 309 -34.06 -5.62 18.51
C THR A 309 -34.77 -6.06 19.82
N ILE A 310 -34.08 -6.81 20.64
CA ILE A 310 -34.47 -7.15 22.01
C ILE A 310 -33.72 -6.19 22.94
N SER A 311 -34.46 -5.47 23.79
CA SER A 311 -33.89 -4.59 24.80
C SER A 311 -34.49 -4.92 26.18
N LEU A 312 -33.64 -4.99 27.20
CA LEU A 312 -33.96 -5.09 28.61
C LEU A 312 -33.29 -3.93 29.33
N VAL A 313 -34.05 -3.29 30.24
CA VAL A 313 -33.54 -2.18 31.07
C VAL A 313 -33.87 -2.50 32.53
#